data_8a561d33e9a35ce5922ce94d3be5d087
#
_entry.id   8a561d33e9a35ce5922ce94d3be5d087
#
_cell.length_a   1.000
_cell.length_b   1.000
_cell.length_c   1.000
_cell.angle_alpha   90.00
_cell.angle_beta   90.00
_cell.angle_gamma   90.00
#
_symmetry.space_group_name_H-M   'P 1'
#
loop_
_entity.id
_entity.type
_entity.pdbx_description
1 polymer ?
#
loop_
_entity_poly.entity_id
_entity_poly.type
_entity_poly.pdbx_seq_one_letter_code
_entity_poly.pdbx_strand_id
1 'polypeptide(L)'
;MIVPRTPLLVLTALVLGPLSLRAAAHPEATGALSLAAAAFVAIVALDALVARNRLDGVHAQLPELVRLSVDRPGEIDVTVSNQRLVGTLRLGLALPPELESPSETITTALGANAPNVHVAWPVTGLKRGRYEIENAYMEVASPFRLWAVRA
;
A
#
# COMPACT_ATOMS: atom_id res chain seq x y z
N MET A 1 6.54 4.45 -5.87
CA MET A 1 7.01 3.19 -6.50
C MET A 1 5.84 2.22 -6.64
N ILE A 2 5.70 1.49 -7.79
CA ILE A 2 4.63 0.49 -7.98
C ILE A 2 5.21 -0.90 -7.78
N VAL A 3 4.54 -1.74 -7.02
CA VAL A 3 4.97 -3.11 -6.69
C VAL A 3 3.83 -4.10 -6.95
N PRO A 4 4.10 -5.24 -7.63
CA PRO A 4 3.11 -6.29 -7.81
C PRO A 4 2.75 -6.93 -6.46
N ARG A 5 1.47 -7.25 -6.28
CA ARG A 5 1.00 -7.96 -5.09
C ARG A 5 0.80 -9.44 -5.38
N THR A 6 0.78 -10.26 -4.34
CA THR A 6 0.54 -11.71 -4.45
C THR A 6 -0.69 -12.06 -5.30
N PRO A 7 -1.85 -11.35 -5.21
CA PRO A 7 -2.99 -11.64 -6.07
C PRO A 7 -2.69 -11.55 -7.56
N LEU A 8 -1.81 -10.62 -8.00
CA LEU A 8 -1.41 -10.52 -9.40
C LEU A 8 -0.69 -11.79 -9.85
N LEU A 9 0.27 -12.28 -9.06
CA LEU A 9 1.05 -13.47 -9.41
C LEU A 9 0.16 -14.70 -9.50
N VAL A 10 -0.73 -14.88 -8.52
CA VAL A 10 -1.69 -15.99 -8.50
C VAL A 10 -2.63 -15.90 -9.71
N LEU A 11 -3.18 -14.73 -9.99
CA LEU A 11 -4.10 -14.53 -11.11
C LEU A 11 -3.40 -14.76 -12.46
N THR A 12 -2.16 -14.30 -12.60
CA THR A 12 -1.36 -14.53 -13.81
C THR A 12 -1.13 -16.02 -14.04
N ALA A 13 -0.74 -16.77 -13.02
CA ALA A 13 -0.55 -18.21 -13.12
C ALA A 13 -1.87 -18.94 -13.44
N LEU A 14 -2.96 -18.54 -12.81
CA LEU A 14 -4.29 -19.15 -12.97
C LEU A 14 -4.91 -18.87 -14.34
N VAL A 15 -4.63 -17.74 -14.95
CA VAL A 15 -5.19 -17.35 -16.25
C VAL A 15 -4.28 -17.80 -17.40
N LEU A 16 -2.99 -17.41 -17.35
CA LEU A 16 -2.08 -17.71 -18.46
C LEU A 16 -1.67 -19.17 -18.53
N GLY A 17 -1.58 -19.88 -17.39
CA GLY A 17 -1.27 -21.31 -17.36
C GLY A 17 -2.29 -22.15 -18.15
N PRO A 18 -3.58 -22.15 -17.81
CA PRO A 18 -4.59 -22.87 -18.58
C PRO A 18 -4.75 -22.40 -20.03
N LEU A 19 -4.60 -21.09 -20.29
CA LEU A 19 -4.66 -20.55 -21.66
C LEU A 19 -3.54 -21.11 -22.53
N SER A 20 -2.30 -21.15 -22.02
CA SER A 20 -1.15 -21.70 -22.74
C SER A 20 -1.31 -23.19 -23.01
N LEU A 21 -1.80 -23.94 -22.02
CA LEU A 21 -2.03 -25.38 -22.16
C LEU A 21 -3.11 -25.68 -23.22
N ARG A 22 -4.19 -24.90 -23.23
CA ARG A 22 -5.23 -25.01 -24.25
C ARG A 22 -4.75 -24.62 -25.64
N ALA A 23 -3.93 -23.58 -25.76
CA ALA A 23 -3.35 -23.19 -27.04
C ALA A 23 -2.46 -24.29 -27.63
N ALA A 24 -1.71 -25.00 -26.78
CA ALA A 24 -0.90 -26.15 -27.21
C ALA A 24 -1.75 -27.35 -27.67
N ALA A 25 -2.89 -27.59 -27.02
CA ALA A 25 -3.79 -28.71 -27.35
C ALA A 25 -4.70 -28.44 -28.55
N HIS A 26 -5.03 -27.18 -28.83
CA HIS A 26 -5.97 -26.74 -29.87
C HIS A 26 -5.40 -25.63 -30.73
N PRO A 27 -4.56 -25.94 -31.73
CA PRO A 27 -3.92 -24.95 -32.59
C PRO A 27 -4.92 -24.03 -33.33
N GLU A 28 -6.10 -24.54 -33.64
CA GLU A 28 -7.18 -23.80 -34.29
C GLU A 28 -7.75 -22.68 -33.40
N ALA A 29 -7.66 -22.81 -32.09
CA ALA A 29 -8.15 -21.82 -31.11
C ALA A 29 -7.10 -20.77 -30.73
N THR A 30 -5.88 -20.87 -31.23
CA THR A 30 -4.74 -20.03 -30.79
C THR A 30 -5.04 -18.54 -30.97
N GLY A 31 -5.74 -18.12 -32.00
CA GLY A 31 -6.12 -16.73 -32.24
C GLY A 31 -7.03 -16.17 -31.14
N ALA A 32 -8.06 -16.93 -30.78
CA ALA A 32 -8.98 -16.51 -29.69
C ALA A 32 -8.29 -16.51 -28.31
N LEU A 33 -7.43 -17.50 -28.05
CA LEU A 33 -6.69 -17.62 -26.79
C LEU A 33 -5.64 -16.53 -26.63
N SER A 34 -4.95 -16.14 -27.72
CA SER A 34 -4.01 -15.01 -27.71
C SER A 34 -4.72 -13.67 -27.46
N LEU A 35 -5.93 -13.49 -28.04
CA LEU A 35 -6.74 -12.32 -27.77
C LEU A 35 -7.16 -12.23 -26.29
N ALA A 36 -7.55 -13.36 -25.69
CA ALA A 36 -7.89 -13.43 -24.26
C ALA A 36 -6.68 -13.11 -23.37
N ALA A 37 -5.50 -13.62 -23.70
CA ALA A 37 -4.26 -13.30 -23.00
C ALA A 37 -3.90 -11.81 -23.14
N ALA A 38 -4.02 -11.24 -24.33
CA ALA A 38 -3.80 -9.81 -24.57
C ALA A 38 -4.77 -8.93 -23.78
N ALA A 39 -6.06 -9.30 -23.74
CA ALA A 39 -7.06 -8.60 -22.93
C ALA A 39 -6.74 -8.64 -21.43
N PHE A 40 -6.31 -9.79 -20.92
CA PHE A 40 -5.86 -9.91 -19.54
C PHE A 40 -4.68 -8.98 -19.23
N VAL A 41 -3.64 -8.98 -20.07
CA VAL A 41 -2.49 -8.09 -19.93
C VAL A 41 -2.91 -6.62 -19.97
N ALA A 42 -3.84 -6.26 -20.89
CA ALA A 42 -4.35 -4.89 -20.98
C ALA A 42 -5.07 -4.46 -19.67
N ILE A 43 -5.89 -5.33 -19.08
CA ILE A 43 -6.57 -5.04 -17.80
C ILE A 43 -5.55 -4.83 -16.67
N VAL A 44 -4.55 -5.70 -16.57
CA VAL A 44 -3.47 -5.59 -15.57
C VAL A 44 -2.68 -4.30 -15.75
N ALA A 45 -2.38 -3.92 -17.00
CA ALA A 45 -1.68 -2.68 -17.33
C ALA A 45 -2.53 -1.44 -17.00
N LEU A 46 -3.82 -1.46 -17.32
CA LEU A 46 -4.75 -0.38 -16.97
C LEU A 46 -4.87 -0.20 -15.46
N ASP A 47 -4.93 -1.29 -14.69
CA ASP A 47 -4.94 -1.21 -13.22
C ASP A 47 -3.66 -0.56 -12.67
N ALA A 48 -2.49 -0.88 -13.25
CA ALA A 48 -1.22 -0.23 -12.90
C ALA A 48 -1.21 1.27 -13.24
N LEU A 49 -1.72 1.64 -14.42
CA LEU A 49 -1.78 3.04 -14.86
C LEU A 49 -2.69 3.87 -13.97
N VAL A 50 -3.87 3.35 -13.62
CA VAL A 50 -4.80 4.02 -12.69
C VAL A 50 -4.20 4.10 -11.28
N ALA A 51 -3.46 3.07 -10.86
CA ALA A 51 -2.81 3.05 -9.55
C ALA A 51 -1.71 4.10 -9.43
N ARG A 52 -0.98 4.39 -10.51
CA ARG A 52 0.25 5.20 -10.52
C ARG A 52 0.15 6.51 -9.75
N ASN A 53 -0.97 7.21 -9.89
CA ASN A 53 -1.15 8.54 -9.32
C ASN A 53 -2.05 8.53 -8.06
N ARG A 54 -2.29 7.37 -7.45
CA ARG A 54 -3.22 7.28 -6.31
C ARG A 54 -2.70 7.92 -5.03
N LEU A 55 -1.39 8.05 -4.87
CA LEU A 55 -0.77 8.73 -3.74
C LEU A 55 -0.51 10.22 -3.99
N ASP A 56 -0.82 10.72 -5.19
CA ASP A 56 -0.64 12.13 -5.50
C ASP A 56 -1.58 12.99 -4.64
N GLY A 57 -0.98 13.92 -3.89
CA GLY A 57 -1.69 14.79 -2.95
C GLY A 57 -2.03 14.15 -1.61
N VAL A 58 -1.46 12.98 -1.30
CA VAL A 58 -1.49 12.38 0.04
C VAL A 58 -0.15 12.65 0.72
N HIS A 59 -0.20 13.29 1.87
CA HIS A 59 0.99 13.62 2.66
C HIS A 59 0.78 13.18 4.11
N ALA A 60 1.76 12.49 4.66
CA ALA A 60 1.82 12.19 6.08
C ALA A 60 2.72 13.21 6.78
N GLN A 61 2.23 13.80 7.85
CA GLN A 61 2.96 14.75 8.68
C GLN A 61 3.07 14.19 10.08
N LEU A 62 4.28 14.13 10.59
CA LEU A 62 4.57 13.79 11.98
C LEU A 62 4.70 15.07 12.80
N PRO A 63 4.33 15.05 14.08
CA PRO A 63 4.57 16.17 14.96
C PRO A 63 6.08 16.41 15.15
N GLU A 64 6.50 17.67 15.26
CA GLU A 64 7.92 18.02 15.41
C GLU A 64 8.54 17.47 16.70
N LEU A 65 7.75 17.31 17.75
CA LEU A 65 8.21 16.82 19.06
C LEU A 65 7.10 16.06 19.76
N VAL A 66 7.40 14.83 20.18
CA VAL A 66 6.56 14.03 21.07
C VAL A 66 7.34 13.69 22.32
N ARG A 67 6.74 13.89 23.47
CA ARG A 67 7.34 13.53 24.75
C ARG A 67 6.76 12.22 25.23
N LEU A 68 7.60 11.20 25.30
CA LEU A 68 7.23 9.87 25.76
C LEU A 68 7.88 9.59 27.13
N SER A 69 7.19 8.86 27.98
CA SER A 69 7.76 8.33 29.22
C SER A 69 8.32 6.94 28.97
N VAL A 70 9.45 6.63 29.60
CA VAL A 70 10.06 5.28 29.50
C VAL A 70 9.13 4.25 30.13
N ASP A 71 9.02 3.09 29.48
CA ASP A 71 8.18 1.95 29.90
C ASP A 71 6.69 2.28 30.08
N ARG A 72 6.23 3.37 29.44
CA ARG A 72 4.80 3.72 29.42
C ARG A 72 4.31 3.82 27.98
N PRO A 73 3.12 3.28 27.69
CA PRO A 73 2.50 3.46 26.40
C PRO A 73 2.18 4.94 26.17
N GLY A 74 2.49 5.42 25.00
CA GLY A 74 2.17 6.74 24.49
C GLY A 74 1.70 6.64 23.04
N GLU A 75 1.41 7.78 22.44
CA GLU A 75 0.90 7.85 21.06
C GLU A 75 1.64 8.95 20.29
N ILE A 76 1.90 8.67 19.02
CA ILE A 76 2.37 9.65 18.04
C ILE A 76 1.19 9.95 17.13
N ASP A 77 0.73 11.20 17.09
CA ASP A 77 -0.37 11.61 16.22
C ASP A 77 0.16 11.89 14.81
N VAL A 78 -0.10 10.97 13.89
CA VAL A 78 0.26 11.12 12.47
C VAL A 78 -0.90 11.76 11.74
N THR A 79 -0.71 12.95 11.22
CA THR A 79 -1.73 13.64 10.42
C THR A 79 -1.54 13.29 8.95
N VAL A 80 -2.54 12.64 8.36
CA VAL A 80 -2.58 12.34 6.92
C VAL A 80 -3.47 13.36 6.25
N SER A 81 -2.89 14.22 5.42
CA SER A 81 -3.63 15.10 4.53
C SER A 81 -3.95 14.39 3.23
N ASN A 82 -5.21 14.46 2.81
CA ASN A 82 -5.73 13.78 1.65
C ASN A 82 -6.58 14.71 0.79
N GLN A 83 -6.19 14.90 -0.47
CA GLN A 83 -6.94 15.75 -1.40
C GLN A 83 -7.84 14.94 -2.36
N ARG A 84 -7.50 13.71 -2.69
CA ARG A 84 -8.17 12.97 -3.77
C ARG A 84 -8.37 11.48 -3.51
N LEU A 85 -7.62 10.88 -2.59
CA LEU A 85 -7.65 9.44 -2.40
C LEU A 85 -8.92 9.03 -1.65
N VAL A 86 -9.67 8.14 -2.25
CA VAL A 86 -10.75 7.40 -1.59
C VAL A 86 -10.34 5.93 -1.50
N GLY A 87 -10.28 5.40 -0.30
CA GLY A 87 -9.89 4.01 -0.10
C GLY A 87 -9.11 3.78 1.18
N THR A 88 -8.36 2.70 1.20
CA THR A 88 -7.61 2.25 2.37
C THR A 88 -6.13 2.57 2.18
N LEU A 89 -5.58 3.33 3.10
CA LEU A 89 -4.15 3.65 3.21
C LEU A 89 -3.53 2.79 4.32
N ARG A 90 -2.40 2.17 4.02
CA ARG A 90 -1.53 1.56 5.02
C ARG A 90 -0.38 2.50 5.30
N LEU A 91 -0.16 2.77 6.56
CA LEU A 91 0.93 3.58 7.08
C LEU A 91 1.92 2.68 7.81
N GLY A 92 3.21 2.94 7.65
CA GLY A 92 4.29 2.36 8.42
C GLY A 92 5.24 3.45 8.89
N LEU A 93 5.75 3.35 10.10
CA LEU A 93 6.79 4.22 10.62
C LEU A 93 8.09 3.44 10.81
N ALA A 94 9.20 4.00 10.33
CA ALA A 94 10.52 3.47 10.64
C ALA A 94 10.91 3.92 12.05
N LEU A 95 10.49 3.15 13.05
CA LEU A 95 10.82 3.41 14.44
C LEU A 95 12.27 2.99 14.73
N PRO A 96 13.04 3.82 15.46
CA PRO A 96 14.34 3.40 15.97
C PRO A 96 14.19 2.26 17.00
N PRO A 97 15.23 1.45 17.23
CA PRO A 97 15.17 0.26 18.11
C PRO A 97 14.87 0.56 19.57
N GLU A 98 14.95 1.81 20.00
CA GLU A 98 14.60 2.28 21.33
C GLU A 98 13.12 2.61 21.49
N LEU A 99 12.35 2.57 20.42
CA LEU A 99 10.91 2.75 20.40
C LEU A 99 10.25 1.46 19.92
N GLU A 100 9.34 0.94 20.70
CA GLU A 100 8.57 -0.26 20.36
C GLU A 100 7.13 0.10 20.05
N SER A 101 6.57 -0.53 19.03
CA SER A 101 5.16 -0.42 18.69
C SER A 101 4.53 -1.81 18.54
N PRO A 102 3.32 -2.02 19.04
CA PRO A 102 2.60 -3.28 18.84
C PRO A 102 2.21 -3.51 17.38
N SER A 103 2.28 -2.47 16.55
CA SER A 103 1.88 -2.52 15.14
C SER A 103 2.98 -1.97 14.24
N GLU A 104 3.48 -2.78 13.32
CA GLU A 104 4.40 -2.33 12.27
C GLU A 104 3.71 -1.47 11.20
N THR A 105 2.40 -1.65 11.02
CA THR A 105 1.60 -0.90 10.06
C THR A 105 0.21 -0.64 10.61
N ILE A 106 -0.31 0.57 10.38
CA ILE A 106 -1.69 0.92 10.69
C ILE A 106 -2.43 1.16 9.39
N THR A 107 -3.65 0.62 9.31
CA THR A 107 -4.52 0.78 8.16
C THR A 107 -5.62 1.77 8.49
N THR A 108 -5.74 2.84 7.71
CA THR A 108 -6.79 3.85 7.86
C THR A 108 -7.60 3.99 6.59
N ALA A 109 -8.89 4.31 6.73
CA ALA A 109 -9.75 4.60 5.60
C ALA A 109 -9.72 6.12 5.32
N LEU A 110 -9.47 6.47 4.07
CA LEU A 110 -9.52 7.85 3.59
C LEU A 110 -10.80 8.06 2.79
N GLY A 111 -11.61 9.02 3.20
CA GLY A 111 -12.84 9.41 2.52
C GLY A 111 -12.68 10.73 1.76
N ALA A 112 -13.51 10.93 0.73
CA ALA A 112 -13.51 12.17 -0.05
C ALA A 112 -13.82 13.43 0.77
N ASN A 113 -14.52 13.28 1.90
CA ASN A 113 -14.96 14.39 2.75
C ASN A 113 -14.05 14.61 3.99
N ALA A 114 -12.96 13.86 4.11
CA ALA A 114 -12.03 13.98 5.24
C ALA A 114 -10.65 14.41 4.72
N PRO A 115 -10.41 15.73 4.57
CA PRO A 115 -9.15 16.25 4.03
C PRO A 115 -7.95 15.94 4.95
N ASN A 116 -8.20 15.80 6.24
CA ASN A 116 -7.19 15.42 7.23
C ASN A 116 -7.73 14.28 8.09
N VAL A 117 -6.91 13.25 8.25
CA VAL A 117 -7.19 12.10 9.11
C VAL A 117 -6.05 12.00 10.12
N HIS A 118 -6.41 11.96 11.39
CA HIS A 118 -5.47 11.73 12.49
C HIS A 118 -5.38 10.24 12.79
N VAL A 119 -4.16 9.74 12.81
CA VAL A 119 -3.86 8.33 13.11
C VAL A 119 -2.99 8.30 14.36
N ALA A 120 -3.57 7.89 15.48
CA ALA A 120 -2.83 7.67 16.71
C ALA A 120 -1.97 6.42 16.57
N TRP A 121 -0.64 6.60 16.60
CA TRP A 121 0.32 5.51 16.51
C TRP A 121 0.78 5.11 17.91
N PRO A 122 0.41 3.94 18.42
CA PRO A 122 0.82 3.50 19.73
C PRO A 122 2.32 3.21 19.75
N VAL A 123 3.02 3.72 20.74
CA VAL A 123 4.47 3.57 20.88
C VAL A 123 4.87 3.56 22.35
N THR A 124 5.89 2.77 22.68
CA THR A 124 6.50 2.72 24.03
C THR A 124 7.99 3.03 23.91
N GLY A 125 8.46 4.00 24.66
CA GLY A 125 9.89 4.30 24.76
C GLY A 125 10.61 3.31 25.68
N LEU A 126 11.64 2.63 25.19
CA LEU A 126 12.42 1.64 25.94
C LEU A 126 13.59 2.29 26.69
N LYS A 127 14.11 3.39 26.18
CA LYS A 127 15.26 4.10 26.74
C LYS A 127 15.07 5.60 26.73
N ARG A 128 15.74 6.28 27.65
CA ARG A 128 15.80 7.75 27.65
C ARG A 128 16.73 8.23 26.53
N GLY A 129 16.32 9.23 25.80
CA GLY A 129 17.07 9.83 24.70
C GLY A 129 16.23 10.73 23.83
N ARG A 130 16.86 11.31 22.83
CA ARG A 130 16.19 12.01 21.73
C ARG A 130 16.33 11.13 20.50
N TYR A 131 15.21 10.75 19.92
CA TYR A 131 15.14 9.89 18.75
C TYR A 131 14.41 10.60 17.63
N GLU A 132 14.87 10.41 16.41
CA GLU A 132 14.28 11.00 15.22
C GLU A 132 13.64 9.90 14.38
N ILE A 133 12.41 10.13 13.93
CA ILE A 133 11.72 9.24 12.99
C ILE A 133 11.85 9.89 11.63
N GLU A 134 12.76 9.37 10.81
CA GLU A 134 13.12 9.96 9.52
C GLU A 134 12.14 9.62 8.41
N ASN A 135 11.51 8.45 8.48
CA ASN A 135 10.72 7.92 7.38
C ASN A 135 9.35 7.41 7.83
N ALA A 136 8.34 7.86 7.12
CA ALA A 136 7.00 7.27 7.14
C ALA A 136 6.72 6.66 5.77
N TYR A 137 6.22 5.44 5.75
CA TYR A 137 5.88 4.73 4.52
C TYR A 137 4.38 4.70 4.32
N MET A 138 3.97 4.98 3.11
CA MET A 138 2.56 4.92 2.72
C MET A 138 2.38 3.87 1.63
N GLU A 139 1.36 3.03 1.77
CA GLU A 139 0.99 2.05 0.76
C GLU A 139 -0.51 2.11 0.46
N VAL A 140 -0.85 2.18 -0.82
CA VAL A 140 -2.23 2.11 -1.32
C VAL A 140 -2.34 1.00 -2.36
N ALA A 141 -3.40 0.20 -2.27
CA ALA A 141 -3.69 -0.79 -3.27
C ALA A 141 -4.31 -0.16 -4.53
N SER A 142 -4.05 -0.74 -5.71
CA SER A 142 -4.77 -0.44 -6.95
C SER A 142 -6.26 -0.79 -6.83
N PRO A 143 -7.14 -0.32 -7.75
CA PRO A 143 -8.56 -0.63 -7.73
C PRO A 143 -8.87 -2.13 -7.70
N PHE A 144 -8.19 -2.93 -8.50
CA PHE A 144 -8.32 -4.39 -8.51
C PHE A 144 -7.39 -5.11 -7.51
N ARG A 145 -6.63 -4.34 -6.69
CA ARG A 145 -5.68 -4.85 -5.70
C ARG A 145 -4.55 -5.71 -6.28
N LEU A 146 -4.28 -5.57 -7.58
CA LEU A 146 -3.20 -6.29 -8.25
C LEU A 146 -1.84 -5.64 -7.98
N TRP A 147 -1.83 -4.32 -7.78
CA TRP A 147 -0.64 -3.52 -7.51
C TRP A 147 -0.74 -2.80 -6.17
N ALA A 148 0.41 -2.49 -5.62
CA ALA A 148 0.55 -1.55 -4.51
C ALA A 148 1.40 -0.36 -4.95
N VAL A 149 0.97 0.84 -4.59
CA VAL A 149 1.75 2.07 -4.76
C VAL A 149 2.33 2.44 -3.42
N ARG A 150 3.64 2.66 -3.37
CA ARG A 150 4.39 3.01 -2.16
C ARG A 150 5.08 4.36 -2.35
N ALA A 151 5.06 5.16 -1.33
CA ALA A 151 5.80 6.41 -1.18
C ALA A 151 6.49 6.45 0.19
#